data_e8dd20e8c09679dadc56d82f6399c549
#
_entry.id   e8dd20e8c09679dadc56d82f6399c549
#
_cell.length_a   1.000
_cell.length_b   1.000
_cell.length_c   1.000
_cell.angle_alpha   90.00
_cell.angle_beta   90.00
_cell.angle_gamma   90.00
#
_symmetry.space_group_name_H-M   'P 1'
#
loop_
_entity.id
_entity.type
_entity.pdbx_description
1 polymer ?
#
loop_
_entity_poly.entity_id
_entity_poly.type
_entity_poly.pdbx_seq_one_letter_code
_entity_poly.pdbx_strand_id
1 'polypeptide(L)'
;MERKKATDFPQELLNLFDRYVHGEITRRAFLDAAKKYAIGGLTALSIWESLRPNYAFAEQVAKDDKRLLTGYENVPSPQGNTSIRGYYVRPANPDKKLPGVLVIHENRGLNPYIEDVARRLGTENFLAFAPDGLTSVGGYPGDEEKAAAAFKTVDPAKMFEDFVAAAAWLKARPECSGKIGAVGFCFGGGTVNSLAVRLPDLGAGVAFYGRQPSPEDTAKIKAPLLLHYASLDTRITDGWPAYEAALKANHVTYSAYIYDGVNHGFHNDTTPRYDAAAAKLAWQRTLDFLNRYLRS
;
A
#
# COMPACT_ATOMS: atom_id res chain seq x y z
N MET A 1 10.29 -2.22 24.33
CA MET A 1 10.19 -3.65 23.95
C MET A 1 10.91 -3.80 22.63
N GLU A 2 11.81 -4.75 22.49
CA GLU A 2 12.56 -4.96 21.25
C GLU A 2 11.62 -5.41 20.12
N ARG A 3 11.86 -4.91 18.91
CA ARG A 3 11.01 -5.23 17.74
C ARG A 3 11.28 -6.66 17.30
N LYS A 4 10.23 -7.48 17.24
CA LYS A 4 10.29 -8.80 16.63
C LYS A 4 10.54 -8.69 15.12
N LYS A 5 11.31 -9.65 14.58
CA LYS A 5 11.65 -9.76 13.15
C LYS A 5 11.05 -11.05 12.57
N ALA A 6 10.96 -11.13 11.25
CA ALA A 6 10.51 -12.34 10.57
C ALA A 6 11.34 -13.58 10.97
N THR A 7 12.64 -13.40 11.15
CA THR A 7 13.57 -14.46 11.57
C THR A 7 13.32 -15.02 12.99
N ASP A 8 12.52 -14.34 13.80
CA ASP A 8 12.13 -14.81 15.14
C ASP A 8 10.98 -15.83 15.08
N PHE A 9 10.44 -16.09 13.88
CA PHE A 9 9.30 -16.99 13.66
C PHE A 9 9.62 -18.01 12.57
N PRO A 10 9.12 -19.26 12.70
CA PRO A 10 9.16 -20.22 11.60
C PRO A 10 8.42 -19.67 10.36
N GLN A 11 8.96 -19.91 9.16
CA GLN A 11 8.34 -19.39 7.93
C GLN A 11 6.90 -19.90 7.73
N GLU A 12 6.63 -21.17 8.12
CA GLU A 12 5.27 -21.73 8.04
C GLU A 12 4.27 -20.98 8.93
N LEU A 13 4.72 -20.43 10.06
CA LEU A 13 3.88 -19.59 10.91
C LEU A 13 3.61 -18.24 10.27
N LEU A 14 4.60 -17.65 9.61
CA LEU A 14 4.42 -16.40 8.85
C LEU A 14 3.47 -16.62 7.66
N ASN A 15 3.58 -17.72 6.95
CA ASN A 15 2.66 -18.09 5.87
C ASN A 15 1.24 -18.32 6.39
N LEU A 16 1.09 -18.96 7.55
CA LEU A 16 -0.19 -19.15 8.20
C LEU A 16 -0.81 -17.80 8.60
N PHE A 17 0.00 -16.88 9.12
CA PHE A 17 -0.45 -15.53 9.47
C PHE A 17 -0.84 -14.74 8.22
N ASP A 18 -0.11 -14.86 7.11
CA ASP A 18 -0.45 -14.22 5.84
C ASP A 18 -1.84 -14.67 5.33
N ARG A 19 -2.12 -15.98 5.36
CA ARG A 19 -3.44 -16.51 5.04
C ARG A 19 -4.55 -15.93 5.92
N TYR A 20 -4.28 -15.75 7.21
CA TYR A 20 -5.22 -15.11 8.12
C TYR A 20 -5.44 -13.64 7.76
N VAL A 21 -4.38 -12.87 7.53
CA VAL A 21 -4.44 -11.45 7.16
C VAL A 21 -5.23 -11.22 5.88
N HIS A 22 -5.13 -12.15 4.92
CA HIS A 22 -5.87 -12.09 3.66
C HIS A 22 -7.28 -12.70 3.72
N GLY A 23 -7.68 -13.22 4.91
CA GLY A 23 -9.02 -13.73 5.14
C GLY A 23 -9.30 -15.12 4.55
N GLU A 24 -8.25 -15.86 4.13
CA GLU A 24 -8.36 -17.24 3.68
C GLU A 24 -8.70 -18.20 4.83
N ILE A 25 -8.26 -17.87 6.04
CA ILE A 25 -8.62 -18.57 7.26
C ILE A 25 -9.13 -17.60 8.32
N THR A 26 -9.96 -18.11 9.23
CA THR A 26 -10.47 -17.32 10.36
C THR A 26 -9.41 -17.17 11.44
N ARG A 27 -9.57 -16.18 12.34
CA ARG A 27 -8.73 -16.03 13.54
C ARG A 27 -8.71 -17.32 14.37
N ARG A 28 -9.86 -17.98 14.52
CA ARG A 28 -9.96 -19.25 15.26
C ARG A 28 -9.10 -20.33 14.61
N ALA A 29 -9.19 -20.49 13.30
CA ALA A 29 -8.37 -21.47 12.57
C ALA A 29 -6.88 -21.15 12.66
N PHE A 30 -6.51 -19.85 12.59
CA PHE A 30 -5.13 -19.44 12.83
C PHE A 30 -4.65 -19.81 14.23
N LEU A 31 -5.40 -19.46 15.29
CA LEU A 31 -5.02 -19.77 16.67
C LEU A 31 -4.92 -21.27 16.92
N ASP A 32 -5.85 -22.07 16.37
CA ASP A 32 -5.79 -23.53 16.49
C ASP A 32 -4.53 -24.12 15.82
N ALA A 33 -4.20 -23.67 14.61
CA ALA A 33 -3.01 -24.11 13.90
C ALA A 33 -1.70 -23.57 14.55
N ALA A 34 -1.72 -22.41 15.16
CA ALA A 34 -0.56 -21.80 15.81
C ALA A 34 -0.18 -22.50 17.14
N LYS A 35 -1.06 -23.33 17.73
CA LYS A 35 -0.78 -24.09 18.96
C LYS A 35 0.48 -24.96 18.87
N LYS A 36 0.80 -25.50 17.69
CA LYS A 36 2.01 -26.31 17.49
C LYS A 36 3.32 -25.53 17.64
N TYR A 37 3.26 -24.20 17.58
CA TYR A 37 4.41 -23.31 17.78
C TYR A 37 4.44 -22.72 19.20
N ALA A 38 3.47 -23.05 20.04
CA ALA A 38 3.36 -22.59 21.42
C ALA A 38 4.31 -23.41 22.34
N ILE A 39 5.59 -23.11 22.27
CA ILE A 39 6.67 -23.80 23.01
C ILE A 39 7.32 -22.82 23.98
N GLY A 40 7.85 -23.30 25.11
CA GLY A 40 8.63 -22.50 26.05
C GLY A 40 7.83 -21.39 26.76
N GLY A 41 6.55 -21.62 27.07
CA GLY A 41 5.67 -20.66 27.74
C GLY A 41 4.93 -19.71 26.81
N LEU A 42 5.17 -19.78 25.49
CA LEU A 42 4.37 -19.06 24.51
C LEU A 42 2.97 -19.69 24.39
N THR A 43 1.97 -18.86 24.16
CA THR A 43 0.62 -19.28 23.81
C THR A 43 0.31 -18.91 22.35
N ALA A 44 -0.65 -19.59 21.71
CA ALA A 44 -1.10 -19.20 20.38
C ALA A 44 -1.59 -17.75 20.33
N LEU A 45 -2.19 -17.25 21.43
CA LEU A 45 -2.61 -15.88 21.55
C LEU A 45 -1.43 -14.90 21.62
N SER A 46 -0.39 -15.20 22.41
CA SER A 46 0.81 -14.36 22.50
C SER A 46 1.61 -14.33 21.18
N ILE A 47 1.60 -15.45 20.43
CA ILE A 47 2.15 -15.50 19.08
C ILE A 47 1.37 -14.56 18.16
N TRP A 48 0.03 -14.65 18.16
CA TRP A 48 -0.83 -13.78 17.34
C TRP A 48 -0.62 -12.31 17.69
N GLU A 49 -0.59 -11.94 18.98
CA GLU A 49 -0.32 -10.57 19.44
C GLU A 49 1.05 -10.06 18.94
N SER A 50 2.07 -10.91 18.93
CA SER A 50 3.42 -10.52 18.47
C SER A 50 3.53 -10.34 16.94
N LEU A 51 2.59 -10.90 16.17
CA LEU A 51 2.54 -10.76 14.71
C LEU A 51 1.70 -9.57 14.25
N ARG A 52 0.87 -9.00 15.13
CA ARG A 52 0.03 -7.84 14.80
C ARG A 52 0.85 -6.58 14.57
N PRO A 53 0.32 -5.62 13.78
CA PRO A 53 0.93 -4.31 13.63
C PRO A 53 1.06 -3.59 14.99
N ASN A 54 2.22 -3.00 15.21
CA ASN A 54 2.46 -2.06 16.30
C ASN A 54 2.72 -0.67 15.70
N TYR A 55 1.70 0.16 15.66
CA TYR A 55 1.74 1.48 15.05
C TYR A 55 2.64 2.48 15.76
N ALA A 56 3.09 2.21 16.98
CA ALA A 56 4.14 3.01 17.62
C ALA A 56 5.48 2.98 16.87
N PHE A 57 5.67 1.98 16.00
CA PHE A 57 6.86 1.88 15.13
C PHE A 57 6.69 2.58 13.76
N ALA A 58 5.47 3.00 13.41
CA ALA A 58 5.14 3.54 12.09
C ALA A 58 5.47 5.02 11.92
N GLU A 59 6.07 5.69 12.89
CA GLU A 59 6.24 7.13 12.85
C GLU A 59 7.68 7.49 12.46
N GLN A 60 8.01 7.34 11.15
CA GLN A 60 9.29 7.83 10.62
C GLN A 60 9.27 9.34 10.40
N VAL A 61 8.09 9.91 10.12
CA VAL A 61 7.87 11.35 10.04
C VAL A 61 6.77 11.73 11.03
N ALA A 62 7.10 12.57 12.00
CA ALA A 62 6.17 12.99 13.05
C ALA A 62 4.90 13.64 12.47
N LYS A 63 3.76 13.43 13.15
CA LYS A 63 2.47 14.01 12.71
C LYS A 63 2.47 15.53 12.72
N ASP A 64 3.28 16.14 13.58
CA ASP A 64 3.43 17.58 13.75
C ASP A 64 4.74 18.13 13.12
N ASP A 65 5.33 17.40 12.19
CA ASP A 65 6.54 17.83 11.45
C ASP A 65 6.30 19.17 10.77
N LYS A 66 7.08 20.18 11.15
CA LYS A 66 6.91 21.58 10.70
C LYS A 66 7.22 21.80 9.21
N ARG A 67 7.84 20.82 8.56
CA ARG A 67 8.09 20.85 7.12
C ARG A 67 6.80 20.60 6.32
N LEU A 68 5.75 20.08 6.97
CA LEU A 68 4.53 19.60 6.34
C LEU A 68 3.29 20.36 6.82
N LEU A 69 2.30 20.49 5.94
CA LEU A 69 0.92 20.79 6.27
C LEU A 69 0.09 19.54 5.98
N THR A 70 -0.64 19.10 6.98
CA THR A 70 -1.41 17.85 6.92
C THR A 70 -2.85 18.10 7.33
N GLY A 71 -3.77 17.32 6.79
CA GLY A 71 -5.18 17.38 7.15
C GLY A 71 -5.99 16.28 6.48
N TYR A 72 -7.27 16.23 6.79
CA TYR A 72 -8.18 15.30 6.12
C TYR A 72 -9.08 16.09 5.18
N GLU A 73 -9.26 15.54 3.98
CA GLU A 73 -10.11 16.10 2.94
C GLU A 73 -11.22 15.13 2.57
N ASN A 74 -12.38 15.64 2.21
CA ASN A 74 -13.47 14.85 1.64
C ASN A 74 -13.57 15.16 0.15
N VAL A 75 -13.44 14.12 -0.66
CA VAL A 75 -13.43 14.20 -2.11
C VAL A 75 -14.76 13.69 -2.64
N PRO A 76 -15.50 14.46 -3.45
CA PRO A 76 -16.71 13.95 -4.11
C PRO A 76 -16.38 12.78 -5.04
N SER A 77 -17.18 11.71 -4.94
CA SER A 77 -17.04 10.49 -5.73
C SER A 77 -18.41 10.03 -6.25
N PRO A 78 -18.97 10.71 -7.25
CA PRO A 78 -20.34 10.45 -7.71
C PRO A 78 -20.51 9.07 -8.38
N GLN A 79 -19.44 8.48 -8.90
CA GLN A 79 -19.45 7.13 -9.49
C GLN A 79 -19.14 6.04 -8.46
N GLY A 80 -18.57 6.41 -7.30
CA GLY A 80 -18.24 5.54 -6.20
C GLY A 80 -19.28 5.60 -5.07
N ASN A 81 -18.79 5.82 -3.84
CA ASN A 81 -19.61 5.88 -2.62
C ASN A 81 -20.04 7.32 -2.26
N THR A 82 -20.34 8.17 -3.24
CA THR A 82 -20.69 9.58 -3.09
C THR A 82 -19.52 10.47 -2.68
N SER A 83 -18.70 10.04 -1.74
CA SER A 83 -17.49 10.74 -1.32
C SER A 83 -16.47 9.77 -0.74
N ILE A 84 -15.19 10.16 -0.81
CA ILE A 84 -14.10 9.48 -0.10
C ILE A 84 -13.33 10.48 0.75
N ARG A 85 -13.09 10.12 2.02
CA ARG A 85 -12.24 10.87 2.93
C ARG A 85 -10.81 10.36 2.81
N GLY A 86 -9.81 11.25 2.90
CA GLY A 86 -8.42 10.84 2.88
C GLY A 86 -7.53 11.82 3.62
N TYR A 87 -6.31 11.38 3.91
CA TYR A 87 -5.26 12.18 4.54
C TYR A 87 -4.44 12.88 3.47
N TYR A 88 -4.46 14.22 3.48
CA TYR A 88 -3.73 15.07 2.56
C TYR A 88 -2.48 15.62 3.23
N VAL A 89 -1.36 15.55 2.52
CA VAL A 89 -0.07 16.04 2.99
C VAL A 89 0.58 16.87 1.89
N ARG A 90 1.11 18.02 2.25
CA ARG A 90 1.93 18.84 1.36
C ARG A 90 3.08 19.50 2.12
N PRO A 91 4.19 19.85 1.46
CA PRO A 91 5.21 20.72 2.04
C PRO A 91 4.60 22.04 2.50
N ALA A 92 5.11 22.59 3.61
CA ALA A 92 4.60 23.82 4.19
C ALA A 92 4.86 25.02 3.28
N ASN A 93 6.04 25.09 2.67
CA ASN A 93 6.49 26.22 1.86
C ASN A 93 7.08 25.74 0.52
N PRO A 94 6.25 25.29 -0.43
CA PRO A 94 6.75 24.86 -1.73
C PRO A 94 7.08 26.08 -2.61
N ASP A 95 8.24 26.09 -3.25
CA ASP A 95 8.66 27.16 -4.18
C ASP A 95 7.93 27.12 -5.53
N LYS A 96 7.31 25.99 -5.85
CA LYS A 96 6.63 25.72 -7.12
C LYS A 96 5.51 24.72 -6.95
N LYS A 97 4.70 24.55 -7.99
CA LYS A 97 3.72 23.45 -8.06
C LYS A 97 4.43 22.09 -8.02
N LEU A 98 3.87 21.16 -7.28
CA LEU A 98 4.45 19.85 -7.01
C LEU A 98 3.66 18.73 -7.69
N PRO A 99 4.31 17.62 -8.08
CA PRO A 99 3.58 16.45 -8.53
C PRO A 99 2.80 15.82 -7.38
N GLY A 100 1.64 15.25 -7.70
CA GLY A 100 0.79 14.54 -6.76
C GLY A 100 1.09 13.03 -6.74
N VAL A 101 0.98 12.41 -5.57
CA VAL A 101 1.08 10.95 -5.41
C VAL A 101 -0.09 10.44 -4.57
N LEU A 102 -0.89 9.55 -5.17
CA LEU A 102 -1.90 8.80 -4.44
C LEU A 102 -1.23 7.70 -3.64
N VAL A 103 -1.58 7.56 -2.35
CA VAL A 103 -1.06 6.49 -1.48
C VAL A 103 -2.19 5.52 -1.15
N ILE A 104 -2.16 4.33 -1.73
CA ILE A 104 -3.23 3.34 -1.56
C ILE A 104 -2.86 2.33 -0.48
N HIS A 105 -3.73 2.26 0.52
CA HIS A 105 -3.58 1.42 1.71
C HIS A 105 -3.67 -0.09 1.43
N GLU A 106 -3.26 -0.88 2.41
CA GLU A 106 -3.46 -2.33 2.45
C GLU A 106 -4.96 -2.66 2.71
N ASN A 107 -5.29 -3.89 3.01
CA ASN A 107 -6.68 -4.35 3.23
C ASN A 107 -7.25 -4.00 4.63
N ARG A 108 -6.85 -2.85 5.19
CA ARG A 108 -7.29 -2.35 6.52
C ARG A 108 -7.75 -0.89 6.51
N GLY A 109 -7.79 -0.24 5.33
CA GLY A 109 -8.10 1.19 5.24
C GLY A 109 -6.90 2.08 5.60
N LEU A 110 -7.20 3.35 5.81
CA LEU A 110 -6.22 4.40 6.10
C LEU A 110 -5.73 4.31 7.55
N ASN A 111 -4.80 3.42 7.80
CA ASN A 111 -4.17 3.23 9.11
C ASN A 111 -2.95 4.17 9.31
N PRO A 112 -2.39 4.26 10.55
CA PRO A 112 -1.26 5.13 10.85
C PRO A 112 -0.01 4.91 10.01
N TYR A 113 0.24 3.68 9.53
CA TYR A 113 1.35 3.38 8.63
C TYR A 113 1.20 4.09 7.28
N ILE A 114 0.02 4.07 6.69
CA ILE A 114 -0.27 4.71 5.41
C ILE A 114 -0.22 6.24 5.54
N GLU A 115 -0.70 6.80 6.66
CA GLU A 115 -0.54 8.23 6.94
C GLU A 115 0.94 8.64 7.03
N ASP A 116 1.77 7.79 7.65
CA ASP A 116 3.20 8.05 7.72
C ASP A 116 3.89 7.96 6.35
N VAL A 117 3.53 6.99 5.52
CA VAL A 117 3.99 6.92 4.12
C VAL A 117 3.64 8.20 3.34
N ALA A 118 2.42 8.73 3.53
CA ALA A 118 2.03 10.01 2.91
C ALA A 118 2.92 11.17 3.40
N ARG A 119 3.24 11.22 4.71
CA ARG A 119 4.17 12.23 5.25
C ARG A 119 5.59 12.06 4.71
N ARG A 120 6.09 10.82 4.58
CA ARG A 120 7.41 10.55 3.94
C ARG A 120 7.46 11.14 2.52
N LEU A 121 6.42 10.97 1.72
CA LEU A 121 6.34 11.60 0.38
C LEU A 121 6.27 13.13 0.46
N GLY A 122 5.55 13.68 1.43
CA GLY A 122 5.52 15.13 1.66
C GLY A 122 6.90 15.70 1.95
N THR A 123 7.73 15.02 2.75
CA THR A 123 9.13 15.45 3.02
C THR A 123 10.03 15.38 1.79
N GLU A 124 9.65 14.61 0.78
CA GLU A 124 10.31 14.49 -0.52
C GLU A 124 9.73 15.45 -1.58
N ASN A 125 8.99 16.47 -1.13
CA ASN A 125 8.36 17.49 -1.99
C ASN A 125 7.33 16.94 -3.00
N PHE A 126 6.51 15.97 -2.58
CA PHE A 126 5.30 15.56 -3.28
C PHE A 126 4.05 16.07 -2.55
N LEU A 127 2.97 16.30 -3.30
CA LEU A 127 1.63 16.34 -2.73
C LEU A 127 1.20 14.90 -2.55
N ALA A 128 0.90 14.47 -1.34
CA ALA A 128 0.45 13.11 -1.09
C ALA A 128 -1.01 13.11 -0.65
N PHE A 129 -1.81 12.22 -1.19
CA PHE A 129 -3.18 11.98 -0.75
C PHE A 129 -3.39 10.49 -0.51
N ALA A 130 -3.75 10.14 0.71
CA ALA A 130 -4.04 8.77 1.11
C ALA A 130 -5.56 8.64 1.36
N PRO A 131 -6.35 8.22 0.35
CA PRO A 131 -7.78 8.01 0.48
C PRO A 131 -8.08 6.79 1.36
N ASP A 132 -9.15 6.86 2.15
CA ASP A 132 -9.63 5.76 2.98
C ASP A 132 -10.75 5.00 2.29
N GLY A 133 -10.44 3.85 1.72
CA GLY A 133 -11.42 2.97 1.08
C GLY A 133 -12.53 2.44 2.02
N LEU A 134 -12.38 2.64 3.32
CA LEU A 134 -13.42 2.33 4.31
C LEU A 134 -14.37 3.49 4.59
N THR A 135 -14.24 4.63 3.91
CA THR A 135 -15.06 5.83 4.15
C THR A 135 -16.56 5.53 4.16
N SER A 136 -17.05 4.71 3.22
CA SER A 136 -18.47 4.36 3.09
C SER A 136 -19.02 3.54 4.27
N VAL A 137 -18.15 2.97 5.11
CA VAL A 137 -18.49 2.15 6.27
C VAL A 137 -17.97 2.75 7.57
N GLY A 138 -17.68 4.06 7.59
CA GLY A 138 -17.25 4.81 8.76
C GLY A 138 -15.75 5.09 8.88
N GLY A 139 -14.95 4.68 7.88
CA GLY A 139 -13.50 4.86 7.86
C GLY A 139 -12.73 3.84 8.69
N TYR A 140 -11.42 4.03 8.77
CA TYR A 140 -10.56 3.17 9.58
C TYR A 140 -10.94 3.24 11.07
N PRO A 141 -11.34 2.12 11.71
CA PRO A 141 -11.91 2.13 13.06
C PRO A 141 -10.88 2.13 14.20
N GLY A 142 -9.58 2.25 13.92
CA GLY A 142 -8.52 2.18 14.93
C GLY A 142 -8.22 0.77 15.46
N ASP A 143 -8.80 -0.27 14.85
CA ASP A 143 -8.63 -1.67 15.24
C ASP A 143 -8.53 -2.56 13.98
N GLU A 144 -7.53 -3.44 13.92
CA GLU A 144 -7.22 -4.26 12.77
C GLU A 144 -8.31 -5.29 12.43
N GLU A 145 -8.95 -5.89 13.45
CA GLU A 145 -9.99 -6.89 13.21
C GLU A 145 -11.29 -6.24 12.74
N LYS A 146 -11.66 -5.10 13.36
CA LYS A 146 -12.80 -4.30 12.91
C LYS A 146 -12.58 -3.77 11.50
N ALA A 147 -11.37 -3.29 11.20
CA ALA A 147 -11.00 -2.84 9.86
C ALA A 147 -11.09 -3.97 8.83
N ALA A 148 -10.59 -5.17 9.15
CA ALA A 148 -10.73 -6.34 8.28
C ALA A 148 -12.18 -6.76 8.05
N ALA A 149 -13.02 -6.66 9.07
CA ALA A 149 -14.45 -6.93 8.96
C ALA A 149 -15.14 -5.89 8.07
N ALA A 150 -14.88 -4.60 8.31
CA ALA A 150 -15.41 -3.49 7.53
C ALA A 150 -14.99 -3.59 6.05
N PHE A 151 -13.72 -3.90 5.77
CA PHE A 151 -13.21 -4.05 4.41
C PHE A 151 -13.97 -5.08 3.57
N LYS A 152 -14.47 -6.15 4.19
CA LYS A 152 -15.27 -7.19 3.52
C LYS A 152 -16.68 -6.73 3.14
N THR A 153 -17.16 -5.63 3.71
CA THR A 153 -18.52 -5.11 3.48
C THR A 153 -18.57 -3.99 2.44
N VAL A 154 -17.41 -3.42 2.08
CA VAL A 154 -17.34 -2.36 1.06
C VAL A 154 -17.55 -2.96 -0.33
N ASP A 155 -18.35 -2.30 -1.16
CA ASP A 155 -18.47 -2.63 -2.58
C ASP A 155 -17.12 -2.33 -3.29
N PRO A 156 -16.41 -3.34 -3.82
CA PRO A 156 -15.08 -3.13 -4.38
C PRO A 156 -15.09 -2.29 -5.66
N ALA A 157 -16.16 -2.33 -6.45
CA ALA A 157 -16.26 -1.53 -7.66
C ALA A 157 -16.45 -0.05 -7.32
N LYS A 158 -17.31 0.27 -6.36
CA LYS A 158 -17.50 1.63 -5.87
C LYS A 158 -16.25 2.18 -5.19
N MET A 159 -15.59 1.36 -4.37
CA MET A 159 -14.32 1.74 -3.74
C MET A 159 -13.24 2.04 -4.79
N PHE A 160 -13.21 1.31 -5.90
CA PHE A 160 -12.27 1.59 -6.98
C PHE A 160 -12.57 2.95 -7.65
N GLU A 161 -13.85 3.26 -7.93
CA GLU A 161 -14.24 4.57 -8.46
C GLU A 161 -13.95 5.71 -7.45
N ASP A 162 -13.99 5.45 -6.15
CA ASP A 162 -13.53 6.41 -5.13
C ASP A 162 -12.04 6.74 -5.30
N PHE A 163 -11.18 5.75 -5.58
CA PHE A 163 -9.76 5.99 -5.84
C PHE A 163 -9.53 6.72 -7.17
N VAL A 164 -10.34 6.46 -8.19
CA VAL A 164 -10.31 7.21 -9.45
C VAL A 164 -10.68 8.69 -9.21
N ALA A 165 -11.74 8.95 -8.44
CA ALA A 165 -12.13 10.29 -8.06
C ALA A 165 -11.04 11.01 -7.24
N ALA A 166 -10.40 10.30 -6.32
CA ALA A 166 -9.28 10.81 -5.52
C ALA A 166 -8.08 11.22 -6.41
N ALA A 167 -7.77 10.43 -7.44
CA ALA A 167 -6.72 10.76 -8.41
C ALA A 167 -7.04 12.05 -9.18
N ALA A 168 -8.27 12.17 -9.69
CA ALA A 168 -8.74 13.34 -10.40
C ALA A 168 -8.72 14.61 -9.51
N TRP A 169 -9.18 14.49 -8.26
CA TRP A 169 -9.16 15.55 -7.28
C TRP A 169 -7.73 16.03 -6.97
N LEU A 170 -6.80 15.11 -6.73
CA LEU A 170 -5.40 15.45 -6.45
C LEU A 170 -4.75 16.16 -7.64
N LYS A 171 -5.03 15.71 -8.87
CA LYS A 171 -4.54 16.34 -10.09
C LYS A 171 -5.05 17.77 -10.28
N ALA A 172 -6.28 18.04 -9.87
CA ALA A 172 -6.93 19.33 -10.01
C ALA A 172 -6.55 20.35 -8.92
N ARG A 173 -5.76 19.95 -7.91
CA ARG A 173 -5.34 20.88 -6.83
C ARG A 173 -4.54 22.05 -7.40
N PRO A 174 -4.78 23.30 -6.93
CA PRO A 174 -4.05 24.49 -7.40
C PRO A 174 -2.54 24.37 -7.25
N GLU A 175 -2.07 23.70 -6.19
CA GLU A 175 -0.68 23.45 -5.89
C GLU A 175 -0.08 22.25 -6.66
N CYS A 176 -0.92 21.47 -7.37
CA CYS A 176 -0.48 20.36 -8.20
C CYS A 176 0.08 20.82 -9.54
N SER A 177 1.18 20.21 -9.98
CA SER A 177 1.75 20.47 -11.32
C SER A 177 0.92 19.88 -12.47
N GLY A 178 -0.15 19.12 -12.15
CA GLY A 178 -0.93 18.36 -13.13
C GLY A 178 -0.35 16.97 -13.42
N LYS A 179 0.84 16.63 -12.90
CA LYS A 179 1.44 15.29 -12.96
C LYS A 179 1.06 14.52 -11.70
N ILE A 180 0.51 13.33 -11.85
CA ILE A 180 0.18 12.45 -10.73
C ILE A 180 0.74 11.06 -10.92
N GLY A 181 1.13 10.44 -9.82
CA GLY A 181 1.45 9.02 -9.71
C GLY A 181 0.63 8.36 -8.61
N ALA A 182 0.82 7.06 -8.46
CA ALA A 182 0.24 6.30 -7.37
C ALA A 182 1.27 5.33 -6.81
N VAL A 183 1.27 5.17 -5.48
CA VAL A 183 2.00 4.11 -4.78
C VAL A 183 1.01 3.33 -3.92
N GLY A 184 1.12 2.01 -3.90
CA GLY A 184 0.19 1.18 -3.13
C GLY A 184 0.83 -0.10 -2.62
N PHE A 185 0.26 -0.61 -1.53
CA PHE A 185 0.80 -1.73 -0.78
C PHE A 185 -0.23 -2.85 -0.69
N CYS A 186 0.13 -4.09 -0.95
CA CYS A 186 -0.75 -5.25 -0.88
C CYS A 186 -1.98 -5.06 -1.80
N PHE A 187 -3.19 -4.97 -1.22
CA PHE A 187 -4.41 -4.57 -1.94
C PHE A 187 -4.18 -3.28 -2.75
N GLY A 188 -3.55 -2.28 -2.14
CA GLY A 188 -3.24 -1.02 -2.80
C GLY A 188 -2.25 -1.16 -3.96
N GLY A 189 -1.33 -2.11 -3.89
CA GLY A 189 -0.44 -2.42 -5.02
C GLY A 189 -1.22 -2.97 -6.22
N GLY A 190 -2.19 -3.85 -5.97
CA GLY A 190 -3.14 -4.32 -7.00
C GLY A 190 -4.02 -3.18 -7.54
N THR A 191 -4.46 -2.29 -6.65
CA THR A 191 -5.24 -1.10 -7.04
C THR A 191 -4.43 -0.15 -7.91
N VAL A 192 -3.13 0.05 -7.64
CA VAL A 192 -2.25 0.86 -8.52
C VAL A 192 -2.16 0.25 -9.91
N ASN A 193 -2.00 -1.06 -10.03
CA ASN A 193 -2.05 -1.72 -11.33
C ASN A 193 -3.39 -1.48 -12.05
N SER A 194 -4.51 -1.55 -11.33
CA SER A 194 -5.84 -1.26 -11.88
C SER A 194 -6.03 0.21 -12.26
N LEU A 195 -5.45 1.15 -11.49
CA LEU A 195 -5.43 2.58 -11.84
C LEU A 195 -4.61 2.83 -13.11
N ALA A 196 -3.48 2.13 -13.29
CA ALA A 196 -2.69 2.23 -14.52
C ALA A 196 -3.44 1.70 -15.76
N VAL A 197 -4.30 0.70 -15.58
CA VAL A 197 -5.22 0.21 -16.63
C VAL A 197 -6.31 1.25 -16.95
N ARG A 198 -6.85 1.92 -15.93
CA ARG A 198 -8.03 2.79 -16.02
C ARG A 198 -7.70 4.23 -16.41
N LEU A 199 -6.52 4.72 -16.02
CA LEU A 199 -6.10 6.12 -16.18
C LEU A 199 -4.94 6.22 -17.16
N PRO A 200 -5.19 6.51 -18.44
CA PRO A 200 -4.13 6.56 -19.48
C PRO A 200 -3.14 7.71 -19.27
N ASP A 201 -3.49 8.69 -18.43
CA ASP A 201 -2.68 9.85 -18.08
C ASP A 201 -2.03 9.75 -16.68
N LEU A 202 -2.06 8.57 -16.06
CA LEU A 202 -1.28 8.30 -14.85
C LEU A 202 0.21 8.39 -15.19
N GLY A 203 0.93 9.30 -14.53
CA GLY A 203 2.34 9.57 -14.83
C GLY A 203 3.30 8.51 -14.32
N ALA A 204 2.95 7.77 -13.25
CA ALA A 204 3.76 6.69 -12.67
C ALA A 204 2.90 5.80 -11.76
N GLY A 205 3.10 4.48 -11.83
CA GLY A 205 2.51 3.53 -10.89
C GLY A 205 3.58 2.73 -10.14
N VAL A 206 3.51 2.68 -8.81
CA VAL A 206 4.42 1.90 -7.97
C VAL A 206 3.62 0.90 -7.15
N ALA A 207 3.80 -0.38 -7.42
CA ALA A 207 3.07 -1.46 -6.75
C ALA A 207 4.00 -2.30 -5.86
N PHE A 208 3.74 -2.28 -4.56
CA PHE A 208 4.40 -3.16 -3.60
C PHE A 208 3.55 -4.41 -3.39
N TYR A 209 4.11 -5.58 -3.68
CA TYR A 209 3.50 -6.90 -3.47
C TYR A 209 2.00 -6.95 -3.82
N GLY A 210 1.64 -6.32 -4.94
CA GLY A 210 0.26 -6.21 -5.42
C GLY A 210 -0.10 -7.25 -6.46
N ARG A 211 -1.40 -7.60 -6.52
CA ARG A 211 -1.95 -8.48 -7.54
C ARG A 211 -1.78 -7.86 -8.94
N GLN A 212 -1.47 -8.69 -9.91
CA GLN A 212 -1.35 -8.32 -11.31
C GLN A 212 -2.73 -8.26 -12.00
N PRO A 213 -2.90 -7.38 -13.02
CA PRO A 213 -4.07 -7.38 -13.88
C PRO A 213 -4.04 -8.56 -14.86
N SER A 214 -5.15 -8.78 -15.56
CA SER A 214 -5.19 -9.76 -16.66
C SER A 214 -4.30 -9.34 -17.82
N PRO A 215 -3.88 -10.26 -18.71
CA PRO A 215 -3.15 -9.90 -19.93
C PRO A 215 -3.90 -8.90 -20.80
N GLU A 216 -5.24 -9.04 -20.93
CA GLU A 216 -6.11 -8.17 -21.70
C GLU A 216 -6.14 -6.75 -21.12
N ASP A 217 -6.18 -6.63 -19.79
CA ASP A 217 -6.13 -5.34 -19.10
C ASP A 217 -4.73 -4.72 -19.18
N THR A 218 -3.69 -5.53 -19.14
CA THR A 218 -2.30 -5.06 -19.27
C THR A 218 -2.07 -4.31 -20.57
N ALA A 219 -2.75 -4.68 -21.67
CA ALA A 219 -2.68 -3.99 -22.97
C ALA A 219 -3.16 -2.52 -22.93
N LYS A 220 -3.94 -2.14 -21.93
CA LYS A 220 -4.47 -0.78 -21.76
C LYS A 220 -3.52 0.15 -21.02
N ILE A 221 -2.48 -0.38 -20.36
CA ILE A 221 -1.55 0.38 -19.54
C ILE A 221 -0.68 1.28 -20.41
N LYS A 222 -0.64 2.57 -20.05
CA LYS A 222 0.24 3.58 -20.67
C LYS A 222 1.26 4.13 -19.67
N ALA A 223 0.95 4.09 -18.39
CA ALA A 223 1.81 4.54 -17.32
C ALA A 223 3.08 3.69 -17.20
N PRO A 224 4.25 4.29 -16.94
CA PRO A 224 5.41 3.53 -16.48
C PRO A 224 5.11 2.90 -15.11
N LEU A 225 5.61 1.67 -14.90
CA LEU A 225 5.37 0.89 -13.70
C LEU A 225 6.68 0.53 -12.99
N LEU A 226 6.65 0.61 -11.65
CA LEU A 226 7.67 0.05 -10.77
C LEU A 226 7.01 -1.01 -9.87
N LEU A 227 7.53 -2.23 -9.93
CA LEU A 227 6.94 -3.39 -9.29
C LEU A 227 7.92 -3.98 -8.26
N HIS A 228 7.50 -4.05 -7.00
CA HIS A 228 8.27 -4.60 -5.90
C HIS A 228 7.63 -5.90 -5.40
N TYR A 229 8.34 -7.01 -5.54
CA TYR A 229 7.89 -8.34 -5.15
C TYR A 229 8.74 -8.91 -4.01
N ALA A 230 8.18 -9.78 -3.20
CA ALA A 230 8.84 -10.50 -2.13
C ALA A 230 9.03 -11.97 -2.54
N SER A 231 10.24 -12.52 -2.49
CA SER A 231 10.49 -13.89 -2.99
C SER A 231 9.73 -14.98 -2.22
N LEU A 232 9.40 -14.73 -0.94
CA LEU A 232 8.63 -15.66 -0.10
C LEU A 232 7.10 -15.49 -0.21
N ASP A 233 6.62 -14.51 -1.02
CA ASP A 233 5.20 -14.29 -1.30
C ASP A 233 4.79 -14.96 -2.62
N THR A 234 4.79 -16.30 -2.64
CA THR A 234 4.46 -17.09 -3.84
C THR A 234 3.06 -16.78 -4.36
N ARG A 235 2.11 -16.46 -3.49
CA ARG A 235 0.74 -16.07 -3.85
C ARG A 235 0.67 -14.90 -4.85
N ILE A 236 1.64 -14.01 -4.80
CA ILE A 236 1.75 -12.86 -5.71
C ILE A 236 2.85 -13.10 -6.75
N THR A 237 4.01 -13.59 -6.32
CA THR A 237 5.21 -13.67 -7.18
C THR A 237 5.07 -14.73 -8.27
N ASP A 238 4.28 -15.79 -8.06
CA ASP A 238 4.02 -16.83 -9.09
C ASP A 238 3.30 -16.27 -10.33
N GLY A 239 2.54 -15.17 -10.19
CA GLY A 239 1.90 -14.47 -11.30
C GLY A 239 2.84 -13.57 -12.11
N TRP A 240 4.05 -13.29 -11.61
CA TRP A 240 4.97 -12.33 -12.23
C TRP A 240 5.41 -12.73 -13.66
N PRO A 241 5.81 -13.98 -13.97
CA PRO A 241 6.26 -14.33 -15.31
C PRO A 241 5.20 -14.06 -16.40
N ALA A 242 3.94 -14.34 -16.11
CA ALA A 242 2.83 -14.07 -17.03
C ALA A 242 2.59 -12.56 -17.21
N TYR A 243 2.66 -11.80 -16.12
CA TYR A 243 2.50 -10.35 -16.17
C TYR A 243 3.68 -9.69 -16.92
N GLU A 244 4.90 -10.12 -16.67
CA GLU A 244 6.07 -9.63 -17.41
C GLU A 244 5.95 -9.87 -18.91
N ALA A 245 5.51 -11.07 -19.31
CA ALA A 245 5.28 -11.39 -20.72
C ALA A 245 4.23 -10.46 -21.33
N ALA A 246 3.12 -10.16 -20.62
CA ALA A 246 2.09 -9.24 -21.07
C ALA A 246 2.59 -7.80 -21.17
N LEU A 247 3.37 -7.32 -20.20
CA LEU A 247 4.00 -5.98 -20.25
C LEU A 247 4.92 -5.83 -21.45
N LYS A 248 5.79 -6.83 -21.71
CA LYS A 248 6.71 -6.87 -22.86
C LYS A 248 5.94 -6.87 -24.20
N ALA A 249 4.92 -7.72 -24.31
CA ALA A 249 4.13 -7.83 -25.54
C ALA A 249 3.40 -6.53 -25.89
N ASN A 250 3.03 -5.73 -24.88
CA ASN A 250 2.33 -4.45 -25.05
C ASN A 250 3.25 -3.22 -24.96
N HIS A 251 4.58 -3.42 -24.97
CA HIS A 251 5.58 -2.34 -24.89
C HIS A 251 5.39 -1.38 -23.71
N VAL A 252 4.86 -1.87 -22.59
CA VAL A 252 4.72 -1.07 -21.38
C VAL A 252 6.10 -0.83 -20.77
N THR A 253 6.38 0.41 -20.41
CA THR A 253 7.60 0.76 -19.67
C THR A 253 7.48 0.28 -18.22
N TYR A 254 8.40 -0.57 -17.76
CA TYR A 254 8.39 -1.05 -16.39
C TYR A 254 9.79 -1.34 -15.84
N SER A 255 9.90 -1.36 -14.53
CA SER A 255 11.00 -1.95 -13.77
C SER A 255 10.40 -2.87 -12.70
N ALA A 256 10.98 -4.06 -12.51
CA ALA A 256 10.52 -5.00 -11.49
C ALA A 256 11.69 -5.52 -10.67
N TYR A 257 11.46 -5.68 -9.36
CA TYR A 257 12.45 -6.18 -8.42
C TYR A 257 11.83 -7.23 -7.51
N ILE A 258 12.45 -8.40 -7.46
CA ILE A 258 12.13 -9.45 -6.49
C ILE A 258 13.18 -9.39 -5.39
N TYR A 259 12.73 -9.10 -4.15
CA TYR A 259 13.61 -9.03 -2.99
C TYR A 259 13.74 -10.42 -2.38
N ASP A 260 14.96 -10.92 -2.30
CA ASP A 260 15.22 -12.28 -1.83
C ASP A 260 15.05 -12.41 -0.31
N GLY A 261 14.51 -13.55 0.13
CA GLY A 261 14.35 -13.90 1.53
C GLY A 261 13.33 -13.06 2.32
N VAL A 262 12.54 -12.21 1.66
CA VAL A 262 11.55 -11.37 2.36
C VAL A 262 10.11 -11.81 2.12
N ASN A 263 9.26 -11.50 3.08
CA ASN A 263 7.85 -11.87 3.12
C ASN A 263 6.95 -10.77 2.51
N HIS A 264 5.70 -11.15 2.19
CA HIS A 264 4.63 -10.18 1.91
C HIS A 264 4.57 -9.12 3.00
N GLY A 265 4.45 -7.84 2.63
CA GLY A 265 4.42 -6.73 3.61
C GLY A 265 5.79 -6.31 4.12
N PHE A 266 6.89 -6.66 3.46
CA PHE A 266 8.26 -6.34 3.91
C PHE A 266 8.54 -4.84 4.08
N HIS A 267 7.77 -3.98 3.46
CA HIS A 267 7.92 -2.52 3.61
C HIS A 267 7.17 -1.97 4.84
N ASN A 268 6.20 -2.70 5.37
CA ASN A 268 5.39 -2.26 6.50
C ASN A 268 6.16 -2.39 7.82
N ASP A 269 6.70 -1.28 8.30
CA ASP A 269 7.53 -1.20 9.50
C ASP A 269 6.78 -1.35 10.82
N THR A 270 5.48 -1.62 10.79
CA THR A 270 4.69 -1.91 11.99
C THR A 270 4.61 -3.39 12.32
N THR A 271 5.00 -4.28 11.38
CA THR A 271 4.87 -5.73 11.53
C THR A 271 6.23 -6.42 11.62
N PRO A 272 6.31 -7.64 12.20
CA PRO A 272 7.54 -8.42 12.20
C PRO A 272 8.06 -8.82 10.81
N ARG A 273 7.19 -8.80 9.78
CA ARG A 273 7.58 -9.10 8.40
C ARG A 273 8.41 -8.00 7.73
N TYR A 274 8.55 -6.85 8.39
CA TYR A 274 9.39 -5.75 7.92
C TYR A 274 10.85 -6.18 7.77
N ASP A 275 11.41 -5.91 6.59
CA ASP A 275 12.84 -6.01 6.33
C ASP A 275 13.41 -4.64 6.03
N ALA A 276 14.25 -4.14 6.94
CA ALA A 276 14.77 -2.78 6.88
C ALA A 276 15.63 -2.51 5.63
N ALA A 277 16.42 -3.51 5.20
CA ALA A 277 17.30 -3.37 4.05
C ALA A 277 16.50 -3.35 2.74
N ALA A 278 15.60 -4.32 2.57
CA ALA A 278 14.72 -4.40 1.41
C ALA A 278 13.78 -3.19 1.34
N ALA A 279 13.18 -2.79 2.47
CA ALA A 279 12.27 -1.64 2.52
C ALA A 279 13.00 -0.33 2.16
N LYS A 280 14.19 -0.10 2.71
CA LYS A 280 15.01 1.08 2.37
C LYS A 280 15.37 1.13 0.88
N LEU A 281 15.80 0.01 0.33
CA LEU A 281 16.17 -0.08 -1.09
C LEU A 281 14.94 0.11 -2.00
N ALA A 282 13.80 -0.52 -1.66
CA ALA A 282 12.57 -0.37 -2.40
C ALA A 282 12.04 1.07 -2.34
N TRP A 283 12.13 1.72 -1.19
CA TRP A 283 11.73 3.12 -1.03
C TRP A 283 12.60 4.07 -1.85
N GLN A 284 13.93 3.90 -1.83
CA GLN A 284 14.84 4.69 -2.65
C GLN A 284 14.50 4.54 -4.15
N ARG A 285 14.30 3.31 -4.63
CA ARG A 285 13.87 3.04 -6.02
C ARG A 285 12.54 3.70 -6.34
N THR A 286 11.60 3.70 -5.39
CA THR A 286 10.30 4.37 -5.52
C THR A 286 10.48 5.88 -5.70
N LEU A 287 11.27 6.54 -4.87
CA LEU A 287 11.53 7.98 -4.97
C LEU A 287 12.24 8.35 -6.29
N ASP A 288 13.25 7.59 -6.68
CA ASP A 288 13.97 7.80 -7.94
C ASP A 288 13.02 7.66 -9.14
N PHE A 289 12.15 6.67 -9.11
CA PHE A 289 11.17 6.41 -10.16
C PHE A 289 10.11 7.53 -10.23
N LEU A 290 9.52 7.92 -9.12
CA LEU A 290 8.56 9.02 -9.06
C LEU A 290 9.20 10.35 -9.50
N ASN A 291 10.43 10.64 -9.07
CA ASN A 291 11.16 11.83 -9.51
C ASN A 291 11.38 11.83 -11.03
N ARG A 292 11.79 10.69 -11.58
CA ARG A 292 12.06 10.55 -13.03
C ARG A 292 10.83 10.83 -13.88
N TYR A 293 9.65 10.32 -13.50
CA TYR A 293 8.47 10.37 -14.36
C TYR A 293 7.50 11.50 -14.04
N LEU A 294 7.54 12.04 -12.83
CA LEU A 294 6.61 13.10 -12.42
C LEU A 294 7.24 14.51 -12.40
N ARG A 295 8.58 14.61 -12.50
CA ARG A 295 9.28 15.91 -12.50
C ARG A 295 9.98 16.23 -13.82
N SER A 296 9.90 15.33 -14.79
CA SER A 296 10.39 15.51 -16.16
C SER A 296 9.45 16.37 -16.99
#